data_32f073979a22c608e373abf74cfb23de
#
_entry.id   32f073979a22c608e373abf74cfb23de
#
_cell.length_a   1.000
_cell.length_b   1.000
_cell.length_c   1.000
_cell.angle_alpha   90.00
_cell.angle_beta   90.00
_cell.angle_gamma   90.00
#
_symmetry.space_group_name_H-M   'P 1'
#
loop_
_entity.id
_entity.type
_entity.pdbx_description
1 polymer ?
#
loop_
_entity_poly.entity_id
_entity_poly.type
_entity_poly.pdbx_seq_one_letter_code
_entity_poly.pdbx_strand_id
1 'polypeptide(L)'
;MAYFPFMIQLDDKQCLIVGGGAVAARKAVQMHEFGACVTVVAPEICEELRTMAGGKSSDKTAALVEKTEGSCLEKIHLLQRNVAESDISGMDVVIMATDDAELNSRYAELCRNNHILVNVVDVKKDCDFYFPAIIKQGEVVVSVSTGGSSPMLASKIKKEIRQNLRTDYGQIAEELGAIREEILMKEPDEQARKQKFAAIVEAKMQEQRIRIGTRGSRLAQVQTDMVIEQLKKNYPDVQFEKVIVTTKGDKQKDAAISSFGGKAVFVEEIEEALLSGTIDLAVHSAKDMPNPCKKGLGIAGVLPRACVQDVLIYRVDTDIRSKDAFTVGTGSLRRRCQIKELYPQAECMELRGNVTTRIQKLRDGLYDAIILAAAGIERLGIGKEPDLVYEYLDVDVMLPAAGQGIIAMEACEGTLPYHMAETISDVETEGCLRAERAVVREMEAGCHEPIGVYATWKDEKTMQVRVMNARSGKVEREMWEREKEDANDLE
;
A
#
# COMPACT_ATOMS: atom_id res chain seq x y z
N MET A 1 39.51 -5.15 12.82
CA MET A 1 38.64 -5.83 13.81
C MET A 1 37.74 -6.79 13.07
N ALA A 2 37.59 -8.01 13.55
CA ALA A 2 36.65 -8.98 12.99
C ALA A 2 35.35 -8.90 13.78
N TYR A 3 34.23 -8.82 13.06
CA TYR A 3 32.88 -8.85 13.65
C TYR A 3 32.24 -10.20 13.36
N PHE A 4 31.64 -10.80 14.38
CA PHE A 4 30.88 -12.05 14.24
C PHE A 4 29.39 -11.75 14.23
N PRO A 5 28.65 -12.18 13.21
CA PRO A 5 27.19 -12.00 13.17
C PRO A 5 26.52 -13.01 14.11
N PHE A 6 25.66 -12.51 14.99
CA PHE A 6 24.75 -13.33 15.79
C PHE A 6 23.40 -12.65 15.92
N MET A 7 22.37 -13.43 16.15
CA MET A 7 21.01 -12.95 16.34
C MET A 7 20.72 -12.82 17.83
N ILE A 8 20.10 -11.72 18.24
CA ILE A 8 19.67 -11.45 19.61
C ILE A 8 18.16 -11.42 19.61
N GLN A 9 17.54 -12.13 20.56
CA GLN A 9 16.12 -11.99 20.80
C GLN A 9 15.84 -10.64 21.46
N LEU A 10 14.97 -9.83 20.84
CA LEU A 10 14.62 -8.50 21.33
C LEU A 10 13.22 -8.46 21.95
N ASP A 11 12.45 -9.53 21.91
CA ASP A 11 11.13 -9.59 22.53
C ASP A 11 11.24 -9.22 24.01
N ASP A 12 10.43 -8.24 24.42
CA ASP A 12 10.37 -7.68 25.79
C ASP A 12 11.66 -6.98 26.27
N LYS A 13 12.69 -6.85 25.43
CA LYS A 13 13.91 -6.13 25.77
C LYS A 13 13.70 -4.64 25.83
N GLN A 14 14.24 -4.01 26.88
CA GLN A 14 14.15 -2.56 27.10
C GLN A 14 15.19 -1.84 26.25
N CYS A 15 14.72 -1.02 25.32
CA CYS A 15 15.55 -0.23 24.42
C CYS A 15 15.36 1.27 24.67
N LEU A 16 16.43 1.97 25.07
CA LEU A 16 16.42 3.43 25.16
C LEU A 16 17.05 4.03 23.91
N ILE A 17 16.40 5.02 23.33
CA ILE A 17 16.93 5.85 22.25
C ILE A 17 17.04 7.28 22.73
N VAL A 18 18.25 7.82 22.74
CA VAL A 18 18.53 9.20 23.13
C VAL A 18 18.72 10.04 21.87
N GLY A 19 17.76 10.96 21.64
CA GLY A 19 17.67 11.77 20.43
C GLY A 19 16.25 11.70 19.82
N GLY A 20 15.79 12.79 19.23
CA GLY A 20 14.39 12.93 18.72
C GLY A 20 14.28 13.23 17.24
N GLY A 21 15.38 13.15 16.48
CA GLY A 21 15.39 13.43 15.03
C GLY A 21 15.06 12.21 14.16
N ALA A 22 15.15 12.38 12.84
CA ALA A 22 14.82 11.35 11.84
C ALA A 22 15.68 10.06 11.97
N VAL A 23 16.92 10.16 12.49
CA VAL A 23 17.77 8.98 12.74
C VAL A 23 17.20 8.16 13.90
N ALA A 24 16.84 8.82 15.00
CA ALA A 24 16.20 8.20 16.16
C ALA A 24 14.87 7.52 15.75
N ALA A 25 14.05 8.19 14.94
CA ALA A 25 12.79 7.63 14.42
C ALA A 25 13.02 6.32 13.69
N ARG A 26 13.95 6.28 12.72
CA ARG A 26 14.27 5.05 11.99
C ARG A 26 14.76 3.92 12.89
N LYS A 27 15.54 4.24 13.94
CA LYS A 27 16.00 3.25 14.91
C LYS A 27 14.87 2.74 15.80
N ALA A 28 13.97 3.63 16.21
CA ALA A 28 12.78 3.28 17.00
C ALA A 28 11.88 2.29 16.25
N VAL A 29 11.57 2.57 14.98
CA VAL A 29 10.84 1.64 14.11
C VAL A 29 11.53 0.28 14.06
N GLN A 30 12.83 0.28 13.74
CA GLN A 30 13.58 -0.96 13.56
C GLN A 30 13.62 -1.82 14.83
N MET A 31 13.85 -1.23 16.01
CA MET A 31 13.85 -1.97 17.27
C MET A 31 12.46 -2.49 17.63
N HIS A 32 11.43 -1.67 17.41
CA HIS A 32 10.03 -2.05 17.65
C HIS A 32 9.54 -3.17 16.75
N GLU A 33 9.92 -3.17 15.46
CA GLU A 33 9.60 -4.25 14.50
C GLU A 33 10.18 -5.62 14.89
N PHE A 34 11.22 -5.63 15.74
CA PHE A 34 11.83 -6.84 16.29
C PHE A 34 11.42 -7.11 17.75
N GLY A 35 10.32 -6.49 18.23
CA GLY A 35 9.69 -6.82 19.51
C GLY A 35 10.27 -6.09 20.73
N ALA A 36 11.22 -5.14 20.57
CA ALA A 36 11.74 -4.37 21.69
C ALA A 36 10.72 -3.36 22.24
N CYS A 37 10.74 -3.18 23.57
CA CYS A 37 10.05 -2.09 24.26
C CYS A 37 10.89 -0.81 24.09
N VAL A 38 10.44 0.11 23.26
CA VAL A 38 11.24 1.28 22.88
C VAL A 38 10.81 2.52 23.70
N THR A 39 11.79 3.15 24.36
CA THR A 39 11.64 4.47 24.99
C THR A 39 12.54 5.47 24.28
N VAL A 40 11.99 6.58 23.83
CA VAL A 40 12.74 7.69 23.19
C VAL A 40 12.78 8.88 24.15
N VAL A 41 13.99 9.39 24.43
CA VAL A 41 14.21 10.56 25.28
C VAL A 41 14.89 11.66 24.48
N ALA A 42 14.26 12.82 24.36
CA ALA A 42 14.85 13.99 23.72
C ALA A 42 14.13 15.29 24.13
N PRO A 43 14.79 16.45 24.19
CA PRO A 43 14.14 17.73 24.43
C PRO A 43 13.20 18.13 23.28
N GLU A 44 13.55 17.75 22.06
CA GLU A 44 12.74 17.95 20.85
C GLU A 44 12.49 16.60 20.16
N ILE A 45 11.22 16.34 19.79
CA ILE A 45 10.80 15.08 19.16
C ILE A 45 10.15 15.39 17.81
N CYS A 46 10.62 14.75 16.74
CA CYS A 46 10.08 14.93 15.39
C CYS A 46 8.65 14.39 15.26
N GLU A 47 7.93 14.89 14.26
CA GLU A 47 6.51 14.54 14.01
C GLU A 47 6.34 13.04 13.70
N GLU A 48 7.31 12.44 13.03
CA GLU A 48 7.32 11.01 12.70
C GLU A 48 7.24 10.15 13.98
N LEU A 49 8.07 10.42 14.98
CA LEU A 49 8.03 9.74 16.28
C LEU A 49 6.71 9.98 17.04
N ARG A 50 6.17 11.21 16.99
CA ARG A 50 4.88 11.52 17.61
C ARG A 50 3.73 10.74 16.99
N THR A 51 3.74 10.61 15.67
CA THR A 51 2.73 9.85 14.92
C THR A 51 2.77 8.37 15.29
N MET A 52 3.96 7.78 15.39
CA MET A 52 4.16 6.38 15.80
C MET A 52 3.68 6.08 17.23
N ALA A 53 3.85 7.03 18.15
CA ALA A 53 3.40 6.89 19.52
C ALA A 53 1.88 7.16 19.72
N GLY A 54 1.10 7.32 18.63
CA GLY A 54 -0.34 7.53 18.70
C GLY A 54 -0.77 8.96 19.06
N GLY A 55 0.07 9.98 18.79
CA GLY A 55 -0.28 11.41 18.86
C GLY A 55 -0.58 11.96 20.25
N LYS A 56 -0.31 11.22 21.34
CA LYS A 56 -0.47 11.73 22.71
C LYS A 56 0.89 11.98 23.34
N SER A 57 1.28 13.25 23.39
CA SER A 57 2.35 13.71 24.28
C SER A 57 1.87 13.60 25.73
N SER A 58 2.43 12.72 26.51
CA SER A 58 2.25 12.74 27.95
C SER A 58 3.28 13.66 28.57
N ASP A 59 2.88 14.92 28.78
CA ASP A 59 3.55 15.80 29.74
C ASP A 59 3.27 15.23 31.15
N LYS A 60 4.21 14.51 31.72
CA LYS A 60 4.38 14.39 33.17
C LYS A 60 5.69 13.68 33.49
N THR A 61 6.56 14.38 34.23
CA THR A 61 7.62 13.86 35.08
C THR A 61 7.09 12.70 35.93
N ALA A 62 7.32 11.47 35.50
CA ALA A 62 7.12 10.30 36.37
C ALA A 62 8.31 9.36 36.16
N ALA A 63 8.94 9.04 37.29
CA ALA A 63 10.02 8.08 37.38
C ALA A 63 9.57 6.73 36.79
N LEU A 64 10.41 6.16 35.95
CA LEU A 64 10.29 4.80 35.45
C LEU A 64 10.32 3.83 36.66
N VAL A 65 9.18 3.39 37.15
CA VAL A 65 8.88 2.05 37.70
C VAL A 65 7.40 2.02 38.08
N GLU A 66 6.54 1.77 37.13
CA GLU A 66 5.29 1.03 37.40
C GLU A 66 5.10 0.07 36.22
N LYS A 67 5.23 -1.23 36.50
CA LYS A 67 4.82 -2.30 35.61
C LYS A 67 3.32 -2.19 35.43
N THR A 68 2.88 -1.57 34.33
CA THR A 68 1.51 -1.68 33.87
C THR A 68 1.37 -3.02 33.15
N GLU A 69 0.46 -3.85 33.63
CA GLU A 69 0.00 -5.08 32.98
C GLU A 69 -0.70 -4.75 31.66
N GLY A 70 0.06 -4.69 30.58
CA GLY A 70 -0.35 -4.55 29.19
C GLY A 70 0.87 -4.87 28.33
N SER A 71 0.71 -5.70 27.28
CA SER A 71 1.86 -6.13 26.48
C SER A 71 2.67 -4.93 26.03
N CYS A 72 3.97 -4.95 26.23
CA CYS A 72 4.95 -3.90 25.88
C CYS A 72 5.02 -3.61 24.37
N LEU A 73 4.34 -4.42 23.57
CA LEU A 73 4.38 -4.43 22.11
C LEU A 73 3.52 -3.35 21.43
N GLU A 74 2.70 -2.58 22.16
CA GLU A 74 1.70 -1.72 21.51
C GLU A 74 2.13 -0.26 21.29
N LYS A 75 3.22 0.26 21.92
CA LYS A 75 3.59 1.68 21.76
C LYS A 75 5.07 1.97 21.98
N ILE A 76 5.58 2.92 21.19
CA ILE A 76 6.84 3.61 21.45
C ILE A 76 6.57 4.67 22.51
N HIS A 77 7.32 4.64 23.63
CA HIS A 77 7.20 5.62 24.70
C HIS A 77 8.06 6.85 24.43
N LEU A 78 7.50 8.04 24.52
CA LEU A 78 8.19 9.31 24.28
C LEU A 78 8.33 10.10 25.57
N LEU A 79 9.57 10.48 25.93
CA LEU A 79 9.89 11.34 27.05
C LEU A 79 10.51 12.64 26.52
N GLN A 80 9.72 13.73 26.50
CA GLN A 80 10.17 15.02 25.99
C GLN A 80 10.93 15.81 27.07
N ARG A 81 12.18 15.48 27.28
CA ARG A 81 13.14 16.11 28.20
C ARG A 81 14.57 15.72 27.89
N ASN A 82 15.52 16.34 28.53
CA ASN A 82 16.92 15.87 28.50
C ASN A 82 17.04 14.49 29.15
N VAL A 83 17.98 13.68 28.63
CA VAL A 83 18.33 12.37 29.19
C VAL A 83 18.98 12.53 30.58
N ALA A 84 18.65 11.65 31.49
CA ALA A 84 19.25 11.54 32.83
C ALA A 84 19.96 10.19 32.95
N GLU A 85 20.99 10.12 33.82
CA GLU A 85 21.75 8.86 34.05
C GLU A 85 20.84 7.73 34.56
N SER A 86 19.77 8.07 35.26
CA SER A 86 18.76 7.10 35.70
C SER A 86 18.00 6.42 34.55
N ASP A 87 17.98 7.02 33.37
CA ASP A 87 17.21 6.47 32.22
C ASP A 87 17.84 5.21 31.66
N ILE A 88 19.15 4.98 31.86
CA ILE A 88 19.80 3.75 31.41
C ILE A 88 19.59 2.57 32.37
N SER A 89 19.07 2.83 33.56
CA SER A 89 18.87 1.77 34.55
C SER A 89 17.79 0.79 34.08
N GLY A 90 18.16 -0.51 34.04
CA GLY A 90 17.25 -1.57 33.59
C GLY A 90 17.08 -1.66 32.07
N MET A 91 17.87 -0.93 31.29
CA MET A 91 17.89 -1.04 29.83
C MET A 91 18.78 -2.21 29.40
N ASP A 92 18.35 -2.94 28.36
CA ASP A 92 19.16 -3.99 27.70
C ASP A 92 20.01 -3.39 26.57
N VAL A 93 19.47 -2.38 25.86
CA VAL A 93 20.10 -1.73 24.72
C VAL A 93 19.89 -0.22 24.77
N VAL A 94 20.97 0.54 24.49
CA VAL A 94 20.92 2.01 24.40
C VAL A 94 21.44 2.46 23.03
N ILE A 95 20.72 3.38 22.39
CA ILE A 95 21.10 3.98 21.13
C ILE A 95 21.25 5.48 21.32
N MET A 96 22.46 5.99 21.15
CA MET A 96 22.77 7.41 21.21
C MET A 96 22.68 7.99 19.79
N ALA A 97 21.70 8.86 19.57
CA ALA A 97 21.39 9.48 18.29
C ALA A 97 21.23 11.01 18.42
N THR A 98 22.10 11.63 19.22
CA THR A 98 22.15 13.09 19.41
C THR A 98 23.31 13.70 18.63
N ASP A 99 23.26 15.02 18.40
CA ASP A 99 24.35 15.79 17.78
C ASP A 99 25.45 16.16 18.80
N ASP A 100 25.25 15.89 20.09
CA ASP A 100 26.23 16.15 21.16
C ASP A 100 27.17 14.97 21.33
N ALA A 101 28.39 15.10 20.79
CA ALA A 101 29.41 14.05 20.80
C ALA A 101 29.93 13.75 22.22
N GLU A 102 29.98 14.76 23.11
CA GLU A 102 30.46 14.57 24.50
C GLU A 102 29.42 13.78 25.31
N LEU A 103 28.16 14.16 25.17
CA LEU A 103 27.02 13.44 25.75
C LEU A 103 27.01 11.98 25.28
N ASN A 104 27.12 11.76 23.98
CA ASN A 104 27.11 10.42 23.40
C ASN A 104 28.23 9.53 23.94
N SER A 105 29.47 10.05 23.99
CA SER A 105 30.62 9.30 24.50
C SER A 105 30.50 9.01 26.00
N ARG A 106 30.02 9.97 26.78
CA ARG A 106 29.80 9.82 28.24
C ARG A 106 28.78 8.71 28.52
N TYR A 107 27.64 8.71 27.81
CA TYR A 107 26.61 7.69 27.98
C TYR A 107 27.05 6.34 27.45
N ALA A 108 27.88 6.27 26.40
CA ALA A 108 28.45 5.03 25.91
C ALA A 108 29.36 4.38 26.96
N GLU A 109 30.20 5.17 27.64
CA GLU A 109 31.06 4.67 28.75
C GLU A 109 30.19 4.21 29.93
N LEU A 110 29.17 4.97 30.30
CA LEU A 110 28.23 4.63 31.36
C LEU A 110 27.49 3.31 31.07
N CYS A 111 27.03 3.10 29.84
CA CYS A 111 26.39 1.86 29.41
C CYS A 111 27.33 0.66 29.52
N ARG A 112 28.58 0.78 29.05
CA ARG A 112 29.59 -0.30 29.16
C ARG A 112 29.89 -0.67 30.62
N ASN A 113 30.01 0.33 31.50
CA ASN A 113 30.23 0.10 32.93
C ASN A 113 29.05 -0.64 33.60
N ASN A 114 27.87 -0.56 33.03
CA ASN A 114 26.64 -1.25 33.48
C ASN A 114 26.32 -2.50 32.67
N HIS A 115 27.19 -2.95 31.77
CA HIS A 115 27.03 -4.11 30.88
C HIS A 115 25.79 -4.00 29.95
N ILE A 116 25.45 -2.78 29.53
CA ILE A 116 24.36 -2.47 28.62
C ILE A 116 24.94 -2.32 27.21
N LEU A 117 24.34 -2.99 26.21
CA LEU A 117 24.78 -2.87 24.82
C LEU A 117 24.51 -1.45 24.30
N VAL A 118 25.56 -0.80 23.75
CA VAL A 118 25.43 0.56 23.25
C VAL A 118 25.78 0.69 21.77
N ASN A 119 24.99 1.48 21.05
CA ASN A 119 25.28 1.95 19.70
C ASN A 119 25.29 3.48 19.69
N VAL A 120 26.37 4.07 19.24
CA VAL A 120 26.49 5.52 19.01
C VAL A 120 26.46 5.77 17.51
N VAL A 121 25.45 6.52 17.05
CA VAL A 121 25.27 6.78 15.63
C VAL A 121 26.50 7.50 15.07
N ASP A 122 27.01 7.02 13.95
CA ASP A 122 28.17 7.54 13.20
C ASP A 122 29.51 7.52 13.96
N VAL A 123 29.58 6.96 15.18
CA VAL A 123 30.83 6.89 15.99
C VAL A 123 31.22 5.44 16.24
N LYS A 124 31.99 4.86 15.30
CA LYS A 124 32.38 3.44 15.30
C LYS A 124 33.11 2.98 16.59
N LYS A 125 33.98 3.79 17.17
CA LYS A 125 34.79 3.44 18.37
C LYS A 125 33.92 3.25 19.63
N ASP A 126 32.74 3.87 19.66
CA ASP A 126 31.87 3.89 20.83
C ASP A 126 30.67 2.92 20.68
N CYS A 127 30.72 2.01 19.70
CA CYS A 127 29.69 1.01 19.45
C CYS A 127 30.10 -0.40 19.88
N ASP A 128 29.24 -1.11 20.61
CA ASP A 128 29.38 -2.53 20.90
C ASP A 128 28.82 -3.39 19.76
N PHE A 129 27.85 -2.87 19.03
CA PHE A 129 27.21 -3.52 17.88
C PHE A 129 26.86 -2.54 16.76
N TYR A 130 26.59 -3.06 15.56
CA TYR A 130 26.17 -2.28 14.39
C TYR A 130 24.82 -2.74 13.88
N PHE A 131 24.08 -1.80 13.36
CA PHE A 131 22.86 -2.08 12.59
C PHE A 131 23.21 -2.48 11.16
N PRO A 132 22.97 -3.73 10.75
CA PRO A 132 23.12 -4.12 9.35
C PRO A 132 21.96 -3.57 8.49
N ALA A 133 22.10 -3.64 7.18
CA ALA A 133 20.97 -3.51 6.28
C ALA A 133 20.17 -4.82 6.31
N ILE A 134 18.86 -4.76 6.66
CA ILE A 134 18.04 -5.94 6.94
C ILE A 134 16.96 -6.11 5.87
N ILE A 135 16.73 -7.38 5.43
CA ILE A 135 15.52 -7.82 4.75
C ILE A 135 14.82 -8.78 5.71
N LYS A 136 13.55 -8.53 6.01
CA LYS A 136 12.71 -9.38 6.86
C LYS A 136 11.52 -9.87 6.08
N GLN A 137 11.26 -11.18 6.16
CA GLN A 137 10.08 -11.85 5.60
C GLN A 137 9.61 -12.86 6.66
N GLY A 138 8.64 -12.48 7.49
CA GLY A 138 8.25 -13.28 8.65
C GLY A 138 9.46 -13.57 9.54
N GLU A 139 9.73 -14.86 9.79
CA GLU A 139 10.88 -15.33 10.58
C GLU A 139 12.20 -15.32 9.79
N VAL A 140 12.17 -15.19 8.47
CA VAL A 140 13.38 -15.15 7.66
C VAL A 140 14.00 -13.77 7.68
N VAL A 141 15.23 -13.67 8.15
CA VAL A 141 15.99 -12.43 8.24
C VAL A 141 17.30 -12.57 7.46
N VAL A 142 17.53 -11.67 6.50
CA VAL A 142 18.80 -11.52 5.79
C VAL A 142 19.45 -10.22 6.23
N SER A 143 20.66 -10.27 6.78
CA SER A 143 21.40 -9.10 7.23
C SER A 143 22.67 -8.90 6.40
N VAL A 144 22.90 -7.65 5.95
CA VAL A 144 24.09 -7.27 5.19
C VAL A 144 24.88 -6.24 5.97
N SER A 145 26.12 -6.59 6.32
CA SER A 145 27.02 -5.69 7.04
C SER A 145 28.33 -5.51 6.27
N THR A 146 28.84 -4.29 6.24
CA THR A 146 30.18 -3.96 5.73
C THR A 146 31.16 -3.63 6.87
N GLY A 147 30.86 -4.08 8.10
CA GLY A 147 31.64 -3.79 9.29
C GLY A 147 31.75 -2.29 9.60
N GLY A 148 30.73 -1.51 9.26
CA GLY A 148 30.72 -0.06 9.42
C GLY A 148 31.55 0.70 8.36
N SER A 149 32.06 0.02 7.31
CA SER A 149 32.93 0.66 6.29
C SER A 149 32.12 1.43 5.26
N SER A 150 30.92 0.96 4.86
CA SER A 150 30.09 1.64 3.86
C SER A 150 28.60 1.27 3.98
N PRO A 151 27.79 2.08 4.66
CA PRO A 151 26.35 1.88 4.72
C PRO A 151 25.67 1.89 3.33
N MET A 152 26.19 2.70 2.40
CA MET A 152 25.69 2.75 1.01
C MET A 152 25.91 1.42 0.28
N LEU A 153 27.08 0.80 0.42
CA LEU A 153 27.37 -0.51 -0.17
C LEU A 153 26.47 -1.59 0.42
N ALA A 154 26.30 -1.61 1.75
CA ALA A 154 25.38 -2.54 2.40
C ALA A 154 23.93 -2.37 1.90
N SER A 155 23.48 -1.13 1.70
CA SER A 155 22.16 -0.82 1.15
C SER A 155 22.01 -1.28 -0.31
N LYS A 156 23.04 -1.11 -1.13
CA LYS A 156 23.05 -1.58 -2.52
C LYS A 156 22.97 -3.10 -2.61
N ILE A 157 23.82 -3.80 -1.83
CA ILE A 157 23.80 -5.27 -1.76
C ILE A 157 22.44 -5.77 -1.26
N LYS A 158 21.86 -5.12 -0.22
CA LYS A 158 20.51 -5.42 0.23
C LYS A 158 19.49 -5.34 -0.90
N LYS A 159 19.56 -4.28 -1.74
CA LYS A 159 18.65 -4.11 -2.87
C LYS A 159 18.81 -5.24 -3.89
N GLU A 160 20.05 -5.60 -4.25
CA GLU A 160 20.33 -6.71 -5.16
C GLU A 160 19.85 -8.06 -4.64
N ILE A 161 20.04 -8.34 -3.34
CA ILE A 161 19.53 -9.56 -2.71
C ILE A 161 18.00 -9.56 -2.74
N ARG A 162 17.35 -8.44 -2.38
CA ARG A 162 15.89 -8.34 -2.32
C ARG A 162 15.23 -8.58 -3.70
N GLN A 163 15.87 -8.14 -4.77
CA GLN A 163 15.38 -8.34 -6.14
C GLN A 163 15.38 -9.82 -6.57
N ASN A 164 16.31 -10.63 -6.03
CA ASN A 164 16.47 -12.05 -6.36
C ASN A 164 15.93 -13.00 -5.28
N LEU A 165 15.46 -12.46 -4.16
CA LEU A 165 14.92 -13.27 -3.07
C LEU A 165 13.44 -13.57 -3.35
N ARG A 166 13.03 -14.82 -3.25
CA ARG A 166 11.60 -15.20 -3.28
C ARG A 166 10.85 -14.45 -2.19
N THR A 167 9.63 -14.04 -2.48
CA THR A 167 8.81 -13.25 -1.57
C THR A 167 8.09 -14.08 -0.51
N ASP A 168 8.03 -15.41 -0.70
CA ASP A 168 7.30 -16.36 0.14
C ASP A 168 8.16 -17.13 1.16
N TYR A 169 9.45 -16.82 1.30
CA TYR A 169 10.32 -17.51 2.27
C TYR A 169 9.82 -17.42 3.71
N GLY A 170 9.21 -16.30 4.11
CA GLY A 170 8.63 -16.17 5.45
C GLY A 170 7.52 -17.18 5.71
N GLN A 171 6.61 -17.34 4.75
CA GLN A 171 5.52 -18.30 4.83
C GLN A 171 6.04 -19.75 4.81
N ILE A 172 7.00 -20.04 3.92
CA ILE A 172 7.65 -21.36 3.88
C ILE A 172 8.30 -21.68 5.24
N ALA A 173 8.97 -20.72 5.86
CA ALA A 173 9.62 -20.92 7.17
C ALA A 173 8.58 -21.22 8.25
N GLU A 174 7.45 -20.51 8.28
CA GLU A 174 6.34 -20.74 9.22
C GLU A 174 5.72 -22.15 9.02
N GLU A 175 5.39 -22.51 7.78
CA GLU A 175 4.86 -23.85 7.44
C GLU A 175 5.85 -24.95 7.84
N LEU A 176 7.15 -24.78 7.57
CA LEU A 176 8.20 -25.72 7.94
C LEU A 176 8.38 -25.83 9.46
N GLY A 177 8.20 -24.72 10.19
CA GLY A 177 8.23 -24.70 11.66
C GLY A 177 7.14 -25.59 12.25
N ALA A 178 5.89 -25.45 11.79
CA ALA A 178 4.76 -26.27 12.22
C ALA A 178 4.97 -27.76 11.88
N ILE A 179 5.43 -28.07 10.66
CA ILE A 179 5.73 -29.45 10.23
C ILE A 179 6.87 -30.06 11.05
N ARG A 180 7.88 -29.27 11.41
CA ARG A 180 9.00 -29.72 12.21
C ARG A 180 8.58 -30.22 13.58
N GLU A 181 7.69 -29.52 14.26
CA GLU A 181 7.13 -29.98 15.54
C GLU A 181 6.38 -31.30 15.41
N GLU A 182 5.58 -31.43 14.36
CA GLU A 182 4.86 -32.68 14.08
C GLU A 182 5.79 -33.87 13.83
N ILE A 183 6.87 -33.66 13.03
CA ILE A 183 7.86 -34.72 12.74
C ILE A 183 8.62 -35.12 14.02
N LEU A 184 8.99 -34.15 14.86
CA LEU A 184 9.67 -34.37 16.12
C LEU A 184 8.84 -35.27 17.07
N MET A 185 7.51 -35.11 17.07
CA MET A 185 6.62 -35.88 17.90
C MET A 185 6.39 -37.33 17.37
N LYS A 186 6.38 -37.49 16.04
CA LYS A 186 5.97 -38.77 15.40
C LYS A 186 7.12 -39.67 15.00
N GLU A 187 8.32 -39.14 14.76
CA GLU A 187 9.46 -39.88 14.27
C GLU A 187 10.59 -39.93 15.30
N PRO A 188 10.83 -41.04 15.98
CA PRO A 188 11.88 -41.13 17.00
C PRO A 188 13.30 -41.20 16.42
N ASP A 189 13.48 -41.73 15.20
CA ASP A 189 14.80 -41.85 14.58
C ASP A 189 15.29 -40.47 13.99
N GLU A 190 16.49 -40.07 14.42
CA GLU A 190 17.08 -38.78 14.00
C GLU A 190 17.39 -38.73 12.51
N GLN A 191 17.86 -39.84 11.93
CA GLN A 191 18.25 -39.88 10.53
C GLN A 191 17.01 -39.86 9.62
N ALA A 192 15.96 -40.59 10.01
CA ALA A 192 14.67 -40.56 9.33
C ALA A 192 14.02 -39.18 9.39
N ARG A 193 14.09 -38.48 10.55
CA ARG A 193 13.63 -37.09 10.68
C ARG A 193 14.34 -36.15 9.72
N LYS A 194 15.68 -36.23 9.65
CA LYS A 194 16.48 -35.38 8.74
C LYS A 194 16.12 -35.62 7.28
N GLN A 195 15.95 -36.86 6.86
CA GLN A 195 15.56 -37.21 5.48
C GLN A 195 14.15 -36.71 5.13
N LYS A 196 13.17 -36.95 6.01
CA LYS A 196 11.81 -36.46 5.81
C LYS A 196 11.75 -34.93 5.71
N PHE A 197 12.45 -34.26 6.63
CA PHE A 197 12.45 -32.79 6.63
C PHE A 197 13.14 -32.22 5.39
N ALA A 198 14.28 -32.82 4.98
CA ALA A 198 14.97 -32.38 3.74
C ALA A 198 14.08 -32.55 2.50
N ALA A 199 13.34 -33.68 2.39
CA ALA A 199 12.42 -33.87 1.26
C ALA A 199 11.26 -32.84 1.26
N ILE A 200 10.74 -32.50 2.43
CA ILE A 200 9.68 -31.47 2.55
C ILE A 200 10.21 -30.06 2.20
N VAL A 201 11.40 -29.71 2.69
CA VAL A 201 12.05 -28.44 2.32
C VAL A 201 12.23 -28.36 0.82
N GLU A 202 12.75 -29.42 0.17
CA GLU A 202 12.95 -29.46 -1.27
C GLU A 202 11.63 -29.28 -2.04
N ALA A 203 10.56 -29.99 -1.62
CA ALA A 203 9.24 -29.86 -2.23
C ALA A 203 8.69 -28.43 -2.10
N LYS A 204 8.80 -27.82 -0.91
CA LYS A 204 8.38 -26.43 -0.67
C LYS A 204 9.21 -25.42 -1.45
N MET A 205 10.49 -25.66 -1.63
CA MET A 205 11.36 -24.81 -2.44
C MET A 205 11.05 -24.87 -3.95
N GLN A 206 10.46 -25.97 -4.42
CA GLN A 206 10.01 -26.11 -5.81
C GLN A 206 8.64 -25.50 -6.05
N GLU A 207 7.78 -25.39 -5.04
CA GLU A 207 6.51 -24.69 -5.15
C GLU A 207 6.77 -23.18 -5.30
N GLN A 208 6.40 -22.59 -6.43
CA GLN A 208 6.42 -21.14 -6.61
C GLN A 208 5.01 -20.60 -6.38
N ARG A 209 4.85 -19.77 -5.34
CA ARG A 209 3.55 -19.19 -4.93
C ARG A 209 3.63 -17.67 -4.99
N ILE A 210 2.63 -17.03 -5.60
CA ILE A 210 2.47 -15.58 -5.68
C ILE A 210 1.14 -15.19 -5.01
N ARG A 211 1.20 -14.36 -3.98
CA ARG A 211 0.03 -13.84 -3.24
C ARG A 211 -0.44 -12.56 -3.88
N ILE A 212 -1.69 -12.58 -4.37
CA ILE A 212 -2.29 -11.43 -5.05
C ILE A 212 -3.31 -10.78 -4.13
N GLY A 213 -2.99 -9.57 -3.67
CA GLY A 213 -3.82 -8.77 -2.79
C GLY A 213 -5.00 -8.12 -3.52
N THR A 214 -6.16 -8.15 -2.90
CA THR A 214 -7.38 -7.53 -3.41
C THR A 214 -8.29 -7.08 -2.27
N ARG A 215 -9.20 -6.13 -2.56
CA ARG A 215 -10.26 -5.76 -1.62
C ARG A 215 -11.36 -6.83 -1.55
N GLY A 216 -12.12 -6.81 -0.44
CA GLY A 216 -13.21 -7.75 -0.21
C GLY A 216 -14.45 -7.56 -1.09
N SER A 217 -14.55 -6.48 -1.91
CA SER A 217 -15.71 -6.25 -2.77
C SER A 217 -15.78 -7.26 -3.92
N ARG A 218 -16.99 -7.67 -4.32
CA ARG A 218 -17.19 -8.63 -5.42
C ARG A 218 -16.50 -8.16 -6.73
N LEU A 219 -16.57 -6.86 -7.05
CA LEU A 219 -15.91 -6.33 -8.24
C LEU A 219 -14.38 -6.46 -8.18
N ALA A 220 -13.77 -6.13 -7.04
CA ALA A 220 -12.33 -6.26 -6.87
C ALA A 220 -11.88 -7.72 -6.99
N GLN A 221 -12.63 -8.66 -6.43
CA GLN A 221 -12.32 -10.08 -6.56
C GLN A 221 -12.42 -10.58 -8.00
N VAL A 222 -13.44 -10.16 -8.76
CA VAL A 222 -13.57 -10.48 -10.21
C VAL A 222 -12.40 -9.91 -10.99
N GLN A 223 -11.98 -8.66 -10.71
CA GLN A 223 -10.82 -8.04 -11.35
C GLN A 223 -9.53 -8.84 -11.08
N THR A 224 -9.37 -9.30 -9.84
CA THR A 224 -8.23 -10.14 -9.44
C THR A 224 -8.26 -11.51 -10.14
N ASP A 225 -9.44 -12.13 -10.26
CA ASP A 225 -9.58 -13.40 -10.99
C ASP A 225 -9.19 -13.25 -12.46
N MET A 226 -9.53 -12.13 -13.10
CA MET A 226 -9.12 -11.82 -14.48
C MET A 226 -7.58 -11.72 -14.60
N VAL A 227 -6.90 -11.09 -13.65
CA VAL A 227 -5.43 -11.01 -13.64
C VAL A 227 -4.82 -12.39 -13.44
N ILE A 228 -5.32 -13.17 -12.47
CA ILE A 228 -4.85 -14.54 -12.20
C ILE A 228 -5.00 -15.41 -13.44
N GLU A 229 -6.12 -15.30 -14.16
CA GLU A 229 -6.34 -16.06 -15.38
C GLU A 229 -5.31 -15.75 -16.48
N GLN A 230 -4.93 -14.47 -16.64
CA GLN A 230 -3.90 -14.08 -17.61
C GLN A 230 -2.50 -14.54 -17.17
N LEU A 231 -2.16 -14.36 -15.88
CA LEU A 231 -0.88 -14.82 -15.34
C LEU A 231 -0.71 -16.34 -15.48
N LYS A 232 -1.75 -17.14 -15.22
CA LYS A 232 -1.72 -18.61 -15.37
C LYS A 232 -1.42 -19.06 -16.80
N LYS A 233 -1.77 -18.28 -17.83
CA LYS A 233 -1.44 -18.62 -19.22
C LYS A 233 0.06 -18.56 -19.48
N ASN A 234 0.75 -17.56 -18.91
CA ASN A 234 2.19 -17.39 -19.09
C ASN A 234 3.02 -18.18 -18.07
N TYR A 235 2.44 -18.49 -16.90
CA TYR A 235 3.10 -19.13 -15.77
C TYR A 235 2.25 -20.28 -15.21
N PRO A 236 2.08 -21.37 -15.98
CA PRO A 236 1.19 -22.49 -15.59
C PRO A 236 1.64 -23.22 -14.34
N ASP A 237 2.95 -23.22 -14.03
CA ASP A 237 3.54 -23.94 -12.90
C ASP A 237 3.56 -23.11 -11.58
N VAL A 238 3.11 -21.84 -11.67
CA VAL A 238 3.06 -20.93 -10.50
C VAL A 238 1.69 -21.00 -9.83
N GLN A 239 1.68 -21.14 -8.52
CA GLN A 239 0.45 -21.06 -7.74
C GLN A 239 0.14 -19.60 -7.42
N PHE A 240 -1.05 -19.13 -7.83
CA PHE A 240 -1.55 -17.81 -7.52
C PHE A 240 -2.61 -17.89 -6.42
N GLU A 241 -2.32 -17.26 -5.29
CA GLU A 241 -3.20 -17.19 -4.12
C GLU A 241 -3.84 -15.81 -4.02
N LYS A 242 -5.17 -15.75 -3.94
CA LYS A 242 -5.90 -14.51 -3.74
C LYS A 242 -5.99 -14.17 -2.25
N VAL A 243 -5.44 -13.04 -1.83
CA VAL A 243 -5.43 -12.57 -0.45
C VAL A 243 -6.37 -11.35 -0.32
N ILE A 244 -7.38 -11.47 0.55
CA ILE A 244 -8.29 -10.35 0.81
C ILE A 244 -7.69 -9.44 1.87
N VAL A 245 -7.34 -8.21 1.47
CA VAL A 245 -6.87 -7.16 2.37
C VAL A 245 -8.05 -6.30 2.80
N THR A 246 -8.30 -6.23 4.11
CA THR A 246 -9.38 -5.41 4.65
C THR A 246 -8.91 -3.98 4.85
N THR A 247 -9.52 -3.02 4.16
CA THR A 247 -9.16 -1.60 4.25
C THR A 247 -10.02 -0.85 5.29
N LYS A 248 -9.51 0.28 5.81
CA LYS A 248 -10.28 1.19 6.71
C LYS A 248 -11.58 1.65 6.05
N GLY A 249 -11.54 1.90 4.73
CA GLY A 249 -12.72 2.26 3.96
C GLY A 249 -13.77 1.15 3.87
N ASP A 250 -13.38 -0.13 3.96
CA ASP A 250 -14.32 -1.26 3.98
C ASP A 250 -14.98 -1.43 5.37
N LYS A 251 -14.31 -1.02 6.46
CA LYS A 251 -14.83 -1.08 7.84
C LYS A 251 -15.80 0.05 8.17
N GLN A 252 -15.64 1.24 7.56
CA GLN A 252 -16.43 2.44 7.89
C GLN A 252 -17.38 2.80 6.74
N LYS A 253 -18.43 2.00 6.57
CA LYS A 253 -19.41 2.16 5.47
C LYS A 253 -20.19 3.49 5.50
N ASP A 254 -20.28 4.18 6.66
CA ASP A 254 -21.14 5.34 6.89
C ASP A 254 -20.41 6.68 7.10
N ALA A 255 -19.07 6.71 7.22
CA ALA A 255 -18.32 7.94 7.43
C ALA A 255 -18.04 8.71 6.12
N ALA A 256 -18.10 10.04 6.17
CA ALA A 256 -17.82 10.88 4.99
C ALA A 256 -16.35 10.78 4.57
N ILE A 257 -16.05 10.41 3.31
CA ILE A 257 -14.69 10.32 2.76
C ILE A 257 -13.96 11.68 2.87
N SER A 258 -14.71 12.79 2.81
CA SER A 258 -14.19 14.14 3.02
C SER A 258 -13.63 14.39 4.44
N SER A 259 -14.06 13.61 5.44
CA SER A 259 -13.56 13.73 6.82
C SER A 259 -12.18 13.10 7.04
N PHE A 260 -11.65 12.34 6.07
CA PHE A 260 -10.36 11.66 6.12
C PHE A 260 -9.27 12.32 5.26
N GLY A 261 -9.42 13.59 4.90
CA GLY A 261 -8.38 14.35 4.17
C GLY A 261 -8.17 13.95 2.71
N GLY A 262 -9.13 13.25 2.09
CA GLY A 262 -9.13 13.00 0.63
C GLY A 262 -8.03 12.06 0.10
N LYS A 263 -7.18 11.48 0.94
CA LYS A 263 -6.14 10.55 0.51
C LYS A 263 -6.72 9.13 0.44
N ALA A 264 -6.36 8.43 -0.60
CA ALA A 264 -6.59 7.03 -1.01
C ALA A 264 -6.95 6.01 0.10
N VAL A 265 -8.08 6.23 0.81
CA VAL A 265 -8.55 5.49 2.00
C VAL A 265 -8.73 3.97 1.72
N PHE A 266 -8.63 3.56 0.47
CA PHE A 266 -8.86 2.18 0.03
C PHE A 266 -7.59 1.46 -0.47
N VAL A 267 -6.44 2.14 -0.50
CA VAL A 267 -5.21 1.61 -1.11
C VAL A 267 -4.07 1.51 -0.09
N GLU A 268 -4.07 2.34 0.96
CA GLU A 268 -2.98 2.46 1.93
C GLU A 268 -2.59 1.11 2.55
N GLU A 269 -3.57 0.32 3.02
CA GLU A 269 -3.32 -0.98 3.63
C GLU A 269 -2.82 -2.03 2.62
N ILE A 270 -3.22 -1.90 1.35
CA ILE A 270 -2.72 -2.77 0.27
C ILE A 270 -1.27 -2.43 -0.05
N GLU A 271 -0.91 -1.14 -0.15
CA GLU A 271 0.47 -0.69 -0.33
C GLU A 271 1.37 -1.09 0.86
N GLU A 272 0.85 -1.02 2.10
CA GLU A 272 1.56 -1.51 3.28
C GLU A 272 1.79 -3.02 3.22
N ALA A 273 0.79 -3.79 2.77
CA ALA A 273 0.91 -5.23 2.59
C ALA A 273 1.94 -5.60 1.51
N LEU A 274 2.04 -4.83 0.41
CA LEU A 274 3.10 -4.97 -0.60
C LEU A 274 4.49 -4.67 -0.02
N LEU A 275 4.64 -3.54 0.67
CA LEU A 275 5.92 -3.11 1.24
C LEU A 275 6.42 -4.02 2.36
N SER A 276 5.49 -4.57 3.16
CA SER A 276 5.81 -5.57 4.19
C SER A 276 6.07 -6.97 3.64
N GLY A 277 5.72 -7.22 2.37
CA GLY A 277 5.83 -8.54 1.76
C GLY A 277 4.76 -9.53 2.24
N THR A 278 3.62 -9.04 2.74
CA THR A 278 2.45 -9.88 3.08
C THR A 278 1.73 -10.34 1.82
N ILE A 279 1.73 -9.51 0.78
CA ILE A 279 1.30 -9.82 -0.58
C ILE A 279 2.42 -9.47 -1.57
N ASP A 280 2.37 -10.04 -2.76
CA ASP A 280 3.43 -9.94 -3.77
C ASP A 280 3.02 -9.08 -4.96
N LEU A 281 1.73 -9.05 -5.27
CA LEU A 281 1.10 -8.27 -6.32
C LEU A 281 -0.25 -7.76 -5.79
N ALA A 282 -0.68 -6.58 -6.18
CA ALA A 282 -1.99 -6.04 -5.88
C ALA A 282 -2.77 -5.71 -7.16
N VAL A 283 -4.09 -5.87 -7.12
CA VAL A 283 -4.96 -5.59 -8.26
C VAL A 283 -5.93 -4.47 -7.90
N HIS A 284 -5.96 -3.44 -8.75
CA HIS A 284 -6.73 -2.22 -8.55
C HIS A 284 -7.57 -1.83 -9.76
N SER A 285 -8.64 -1.11 -9.53
CA SER A 285 -9.20 -0.23 -10.56
C SER A 285 -8.27 0.98 -10.67
N ALA A 286 -7.65 1.22 -11.82
CA ALA A 286 -6.60 2.24 -11.98
C ALA A 286 -7.05 3.66 -11.57
N LYS A 287 -8.32 3.99 -11.77
CA LYS A 287 -8.91 5.29 -11.38
C LYS A 287 -8.95 5.56 -9.86
N ASP A 288 -8.82 4.51 -9.06
CA ASP A 288 -8.90 4.58 -7.59
C ASP A 288 -7.48 4.57 -6.95
N MET A 289 -6.41 4.42 -7.78
CA MET A 289 -5.02 4.41 -7.33
C MET A 289 -4.50 5.82 -7.03
N PRO A 290 -3.59 5.96 -6.04
CA PRO A 290 -2.91 7.22 -5.79
C PRO A 290 -2.02 7.62 -6.99
N ASN A 291 -1.81 8.92 -7.15
CA ASN A 291 -0.93 9.47 -8.18
C ASN A 291 -0.05 10.57 -7.57
N PRO A 292 1.26 10.35 -7.41
CA PRO A 292 2.03 9.14 -7.77
C PRO A 292 1.78 7.94 -6.84
N CYS A 293 2.30 6.76 -7.20
CA CYS A 293 2.36 5.58 -6.34
C CYS A 293 3.31 5.83 -5.15
N LYS A 294 3.16 5.06 -4.08
CA LYS A 294 4.05 5.13 -2.91
C LYS A 294 5.47 4.71 -3.29
N LYS A 295 6.46 5.38 -2.69
CA LYS A 295 7.88 5.12 -3.00
C LYS A 295 8.24 3.64 -2.84
N GLY A 296 8.83 3.07 -3.89
CA GLY A 296 9.22 1.65 -3.97
C GLY A 296 8.13 0.74 -4.54
N LEU A 297 6.95 1.29 -4.83
CA LEU A 297 5.87 0.62 -5.56
C LEU A 297 5.70 1.25 -6.93
N GLY A 298 5.30 0.43 -7.90
CA GLY A 298 5.01 0.86 -9.26
C GLY A 298 3.84 0.10 -9.88
N ILE A 299 3.24 0.70 -10.90
CA ILE A 299 2.29 -0.01 -11.77
C ILE A 299 3.12 -0.96 -12.63
N ALA A 300 3.06 -2.25 -12.31
CA ALA A 300 3.80 -3.30 -12.99
C ALA A 300 3.17 -3.71 -14.33
N GLY A 301 1.92 -3.35 -14.55
CA GLY A 301 1.22 -3.61 -15.79
C GLY A 301 -0.27 -3.37 -15.68
N VAL A 302 -0.95 -3.43 -16.83
CA VAL A 302 -2.40 -3.23 -16.92
C VAL A 302 -3.02 -4.25 -17.86
N LEU A 303 -4.28 -4.63 -17.62
CA LEU A 303 -5.04 -5.41 -18.57
C LEU A 303 -5.67 -4.53 -19.67
N PRO A 304 -6.03 -5.10 -20.84
CA PRO A 304 -6.75 -4.38 -21.88
C PRO A 304 -7.94 -3.59 -21.32
N ARG A 305 -8.07 -2.35 -21.78
CA ARG A 305 -9.08 -1.42 -21.29
C ARG A 305 -10.48 -1.90 -21.61
N ALA A 306 -11.34 -2.01 -20.61
CA ALA A 306 -12.77 -2.24 -20.79
C ALA A 306 -13.52 -0.93 -21.15
N CYS A 307 -14.83 -1.02 -21.36
CA CYS A 307 -15.67 0.12 -21.68
C CYS A 307 -15.46 1.30 -20.70
N VAL A 308 -15.12 2.46 -21.26
CA VAL A 308 -14.77 3.67 -20.48
C VAL A 308 -15.99 4.51 -20.11
N GLN A 309 -17.14 4.26 -20.76
CA GLN A 309 -18.33 5.08 -20.60
C GLN A 309 -18.88 5.04 -19.18
N ASP A 310 -19.57 6.10 -18.82
CA ASP A 310 -20.48 6.10 -17.69
C ASP A 310 -21.88 5.69 -18.17
N VAL A 311 -22.63 5.04 -17.31
CA VAL A 311 -23.98 4.53 -17.61
C VAL A 311 -24.96 5.20 -16.67
N LEU A 312 -25.94 5.87 -17.23
CA LEU A 312 -27.11 6.36 -16.51
C LEU A 312 -28.11 5.21 -16.39
N ILE A 313 -28.47 4.85 -15.17
CA ILE A 313 -29.34 3.71 -14.88
C ILE A 313 -30.58 4.22 -14.17
N TYR A 314 -31.74 3.83 -14.65
CA TYR A 314 -33.03 4.17 -14.05
C TYR A 314 -34.05 3.03 -14.22
N ARG A 315 -35.11 3.05 -13.44
CA ARG A 315 -36.16 2.02 -13.54
C ARG A 315 -36.98 2.21 -14.83
N VAL A 316 -37.40 1.10 -15.42
CA VAL A 316 -38.22 1.08 -16.66
C VAL A 316 -39.53 1.90 -16.52
N ASP A 317 -40.08 1.95 -15.32
CA ASP A 317 -41.30 2.71 -15.01
C ASP A 317 -41.07 4.22 -14.75
N THR A 318 -39.82 4.67 -14.83
CA THR A 318 -39.41 6.05 -14.55
C THR A 318 -39.06 6.78 -15.85
N ASP A 319 -39.88 7.70 -16.31
CA ASP A 319 -39.53 8.60 -17.41
C ASP A 319 -38.83 9.85 -16.88
N ILE A 320 -37.49 9.76 -16.78
CA ILE A 320 -36.63 10.85 -16.26
C ILE A 320 -36.63 12.08 -17.18
N ARG A 321 -37.00 11.94 -18.46
CA ARG A 321 -36.94 13.02 -19.45
C ARG A 321 -38.17 13.92 -19.40
N SER A 322 -39.32 13.38 -18.96
CA SER A 322 -40.59 14.12 -18.83
C SER A 322 -40.71 14.83 -17.46
N LYS A 323 -39.83 14.57 -16.51
CA LYS A 323 -39.87 15.17 -15.16
C LYS A 323 -39.31 16.59 -15.15
N ASP A 324 -40.03 17.52 -14.50
CA ASP A 324 -39.53 18.89 -14.22
C ASP A 324 -38.29 18.89 -13.34
N ALA A 325 -38.16 17.90 -12.45
CA ALA A 325 -36.95 17.61 -11.64
C ALA A 325 -36.89 16.11 -11.36
N PHE A 326 -35.67 15.57 -11.31
CA PHE A 326 -35.40 14.18 -10.92
C PHE A 326 -34.07 14.03 -10.16
N THR A 327 -33.99 13.02 -9.29
CA THR A 327 -32.84 12.78 -8.44
C THR A 327 -31.87 11.84 -9.11
N VAL A 328 -30.55 12.22 -9.10
CA VAL A 328 -29.44 11.40 -9.63
C VAL A 328 -28.46 11.07 -8.54
N GLY A 329 -28.34 9.78 -8.22
CA GLY A 329 -27.40 9.28 -7.24
C GLY A 329 -25.97 9.20 -7.82
N THR A 330 -25.05 10.00 -7.27
CA THR A 330 -23.61 9.92 -7.56
C THR A 330 -22.77 10.60 -6.47
N GLY A 331 -21.63 9.98 -6.07
CA GLY A 331 -20.63 10.60 -5.20
C GLY A 331 -19.52 11.34 -5.97
N SER A 332 -19.51 11.31 -7.31
CA SER A 332 -18.46 11.89 -8.13
C SER A 332 -18.78 13.32 -8.54
N LEU A 333 -17.93 14.28 -8.14
CA LEU A 333 -18.08 15.68 -8.58
C LEU A 333 -17.99 15.81 -10.11
N ARG A 334 -17.10 15.05 -10.75
CA ARG A 334 -16.98 15.00 -12.21
C ARG A 334 -18.33 14.65 -12.88
N ARG A 335 -19.01 13.62 -12.39
CA ARG A 335 -20.33 13.22 -12.91
C ARG A 335 -21.41 14.26 -12.60
N ARG A 336 -21.37 14.85 -11.40
CA ARG A 336 -22.32 15.90 -11.00
C ARG A 336 -22.30 17.10 -11.92
N CYS A 337 -21.12 17.58 -12.29
CA CYS A 337 -20.99 18.74 -13.17
C CYS A 337 -21.51 18.42 -14.57
N GLN A 338 -21.12 17.30 -15.15
CA GLN A 338 -21.49 16.92 -16.52
C GLN A 338 -22.96 16.51 -16.64
N ILE A 339 -23.53 15.81 -15.64
CA ILE A 339 -24.96 15.44 -15.70
C ILE A 339 -25.86 16.68 -15.59
N LYS A 340 -25.46 17.71 -14.83
CA LYS A 340 -26.18 18.97 -14.76
C LYS A 340 -26.11 19.78 -16.04
N GLU A 341 -25.05 19.65 -16.83
CA GLU A 341 -24.95 20.23 -18.15
C GLU A 341 -25.91 19.54 -19.13
N LEU A 342 -25.98 18.20 -19.08
CA LEU A 342 -26.88 17.40 -19.92
C LEU A 342 -28.33 17.52 -19.49
N TYR A 343 -28.59 17.52 -18.19
CA TYR A 343 -29.91 17.62 -17.57
C TYR A 343 -29.93 18.70 -16.50
N PRO A 344 -30.16 19.98 -16.84
CA PRO A 344 -30.15 21.08 -15.87
C PRO A 344 -31.12 20.89 -14.69
N GLN A 345 -32.20 20.16 -14.91
CA GLN A 345 -33.22 19.81 -13.90
C GLN A 345 -32.81 18.67 -12.97
N ALA A 346 -31.66 17.99 -13.20
CA ALA A 346 -31.18 16.90 -12.35
C ALA A 346 -30.71 17.39 -10.98
N GLU A 347 -31.23 16.80 -9.91
CA GLU A 347 -30.79 17.02 -8.55
C GLU A 347 -29.82 15.91 -8.14
N CYS A 348 -28.53 16.25 -7.98
CA CYS A 348 -27.49 15.28 -7.65
C CYS A 348 -27.45 15.01 -6.15
N MET A 349 -27.65 13.76 -5.77
CA MET A 349 -27.57 13.28 -4.39
C MET A 349 -26.37 12.34 -4.18
N GLU A 350 -25.85 12.29 -2.96
CA GLU A 350 -24.74 11.41 -2.60
C GLU A 350 -25.16 9.94 -2.70
N LEU A 351 -24.43 9.13 -3.46
CA LEU A 351 -24.65 7.68 -3.60
C LEU A 351 -23.41 6.89 -3.19
N ARG A 352 -23.54 6.04 -2.17
CA ARG A 352 -22.48 5.21 -1.61
C ARG A 352 -22.82 3.73 -1.64
N GLY A 353 -21.77 2.92 -1.48
CA GLY A 353 -21.81 1.47 -1.50
C GLY A 353 -21.12 0.88 -2.73
N ASN A 354 -21.03 -0.45 -2.78
CA ASN A 354 -20.58 -1.17 -3.97
C ASN A 354 -21.64 -1.12 -5.09
N VAL A 355 -21.30 -1.60 -6.28
CA VAL A 355 -22.19 -1.54 -7.46
C VAL A 355 -23.56 -2.17 -7.16
N THR A 356 -23.59 -3.35 -6.56
CA THR A 356 -24.85 -4.06 -6.24
C THR A 356 -25.69 -3.30 -5.22
N THR A 357 -25.07 -2.74 -4.19
CA THR A 357 -25.76 -1.90 -3.19
C THR A 357 -26.34 -0.64 -3.82
N ARG A 358 -25.61 -0.01 -4.75
CA ARG A 358 -26.10 1.20 -5.44
C ARG A 358 -27.29 0.91 -6.33
N ILE A 359 -27.27 -0.21 -7.05
CA ILE A 359 -28.40 -0.66 -7.87
C ILE A 359 -29.61 -0.98 -6.97
N GLN A 360 -29.39 -1.63 -5.82
CA GLN A 360 -30.48 -1.90 -4.89
C GLN A 360 -31.13 -0.61 -4.37
N LYS A 361 -30.34 0.41 -4.02
CA LYS A 361 -30.85 1.72 -3.61
C LYS A 361 -31.70 2.40 -4.70
N LEU A 362 -31.35 2.21 -5.98
CA LEU A 362 -32.18 2.66 -7.10
C LEU A 362 -33.52 1.91 -7.16
N ARG A 363 -33.49 0.57 -6.99
CA ARG A 363 -34.70 -0.27 -6.93
C ARG A 363 -35.62 0.10 -5.78
N ASP A 364 -35.01 0.43 -4.62
CA ASP A 364 -35.73 0.89 -3.42
C ASP A 364 -36.35 2.30 -3.60
N GLY A 365 -36.13 2.97 -4.74
CA GLY A 365 -36.71 4.28 -5.05
C GLY A 365 -36.03 5.45 -4.34
N LEU A 366 -34.85 5.27 -3.78
CA LEU A 366 -34.09 6.36 -3.13
C LEU A 366 -33.56 7.39 -4.14
N TYR A 367 -33.50 7.03 -5.41
CA TYR A 367 -33.10 7.87 -6.54
C TYR A 367 -33.96 7.55 -7.75
N ASP A 368 -34.20 8.53 -8.64
CA ASP A 368 -34.80 8.31 -9.94
C ASP A 368 -33.85 7.67 -10.93
N ALA A 369 -32.56 8.06 -10.85
CA ALA A 369 -31.48 7.50 -11.64
C ALA A 369 -30.17 7.44 -10.82
N ILE A 370 -29.22 6.61 -11.25
CA ILE A 370 -27.85 6.56 -10.72
C ILE A 370 -26.84 6.54 -11.87
N ILE A 371 -25.59 6.96 -11.61
CA ILE A 371 -24.52 6.89 -12.61
C ILE A 371 -23.42 5.96 -12.13
N LEU A 372 -23.12 4.92 -12.92
CA LEU A 372 -22.04 3.95 -12.68
C LEU A 372 -21.10 3.87 -13.89
N ALA A 373 -19.88 3.32 -13.67
CA ALA A 373 -18.97 3.03 -14.78
C ALA A 373 -19.35 1.71 -15.45
N ALA A 374 -19.44 1.70 -16.77
CA ALA A 374 -19.78 0.54 -17.60
C ALA A 374 -18.91 -0.69 -17.27
N ALA A 375 -17.58 -0.52 -17.22
CA ALA A 375 -16.65 -1.61 -16.91
C ALA A 375 -16.99 -2.36 -15.60
N GLY A 376 -17.49 -1.65 -14.58
CA GLY A 376 -17.90 -2.30 -13.33
C GLY A 376 -19.17 -3.14 -13.48
N ILE A 377 -20.10 -2.67 -14.28
CA ILE A 377 -21.37 -3.36 -14.60
C ILE A 377 -21.07 -4.62 -15.40
N GLU A 378 -20.31 -4.49 -16.48
CA GLU A 378 -19.96 -5.57 -17.39
C GLU A 378 -19.18 -6.70 -16.69
N ARG A 379 -18.17 -6.34 -15.88
CA ARG A 379 -17.36 -7.31 -15.12
C ARG A 379 -18.15 -8.09 -14.07
N LEU A 380 -19.21 -7.49 -13.55
CA LEU A 380 -20.12 -8.19 -12.63
C LEU A 380 -21.21 -8.99 -13.35
N GLY A 381 -21.29 -8.94 -14.69
CA GLY A 381 -22.35 -9.56 -15.47
C GLY A 381 -23.72 -8.96 -15.24
N ILE A 382 -23.76 -7.69 -14.83
CA ILE A 382 -24.98 -6.90 -14.62
C ILE A 382 -25.26 -6.11 -15.91
N GLY A 383 -26.48 -5.63 -16.11
CA GLY A 383 -26.83 -4.76 -17.26
C GLY A 383 -27.83 -5.38 -18.23
N LYS A 384 -28.45 -6.47 -17.82
CA LYS A 384 -29.51 -7.16 -18.59
C LYS A 384 -30.79 -7.36 -17.79
N GLU A 385 -30.90 -6.71 -16.64
CA GLU A 385 -32.07 -6.81 -15.77
C GLU A 385 -33.27 -6.10 -16.42
N PRO A 386 -34.43 -6.78 -16.53
CA PRO A 386 -35.61 -6.26 -17.27
C PRO A 386 -36.30 -5.09 -16.57
N ASP A 387 -36.03 -4.86 -15.28
CA ASP A 387 -36.61 -3.79 -14.47
C ASP A 387 -35.82 -2.47 -14.56
N LEU A 388 -34.66 -2.47 -15.25
CA LEU A 388 -33.78 -1.32 -15.36
C LEU A 388 -33.43 -0.98 -16.81
N VAL A 389 -33.25 0.30 -17.06
CA VAL A 389 -32.74 0.84 -18.33
C VAL A 389 -31.28 1.23 -18.08
N TYR A 390 -30.39 0.86 -19.00
CA TYR A 390 -28.96 1.15 -18.99
C TYR A 390 -28.63 2.04 -20.20
N GLU A 391 -28.51 3.34 -19.97
CA GLU A 391 -28.18 4.32 -21.00
C GLU A 391 -26.68 4.63 -20.94
N TYR A 392 -25.90 4.11 -21.91
CA TYR A 392 -24.48 4.37 -22.04
C TYR A 392 -24.26 5.79 -22.56
N LEU A 393 -23.62 6.64 -21.75
CA LEU A 393 -23.38 8.03 -22.10
C LEU A 393 -22.14 8.12 -22.98
N ASP A 394 -22.25 8.85 -24.10
CA ASP A 394 -21.12 9.08 -24.99
C ASP A 394 -19.99 9.81 -24.26
N VAL A 395 -18.73 9.49 -24.60
CA VAL A 395 -17.54 10.13 -23.97
C VAL A 395 -17.46 11.63 -24.24
N ASP A 396 -18.02 12.11 -25.34
CA ASP A 396 -18.10 13.53 -25.65
C ASP A 396 -19.10 14.28 -24.75
N VAL A 397 -20.05 13.56 -24.19
CA VAL A 397 -21.08 14.08 -23.27
C VAL A 397 -20.64 13.90 -21.82
N MET A 398 -20.11 12.73 -21.48
CA MET A 398 -19.68 12.36 -20.14
C MET A 398 -18.24 11.86 -20.16
N LEU A 399 -17.28 12.78 -20.13
CA LEU A 399 -15.86 12.42 -20.15
C LEU A 399 -15.47 11.62 -18.91
N PRO A 400 -14.87 10.42 -19.05
CA PRO A 400 -14.56 9.52 -17.93
C PRO A 400 -13.49 10.06 -16.99
N ALA A 401 -13.31 9.43 -15.83
CA ALA A 401 -12.19 9.66 -14.96
C ALA A 401 -10.91 9.04 -15.55
N ALA A 402 -9.76 9.61 -15.23
CA ALA A 402 -8.46 9.02 -15.58
C ALA A 402 -8.37 7.58 -15.08
N GLY A 403 -7.92 6.64 -15.92
CA GLY A 403 -7.84 5.22 -15.61
C GLY A 403 -9.18 4.48 -15.56
N GLN A 404 -10.31 5.10 -15.94
CA GLN A 404 -11.59 4.40 -15.97
C GLN A 404 -11.57 3.27 -17.02
N GLY A 405 -12.08 2.10 -16.62
CA GLY A 405 -12.06 0.88 -17.44
C GLY A 405 -10.79 0.03 -17.30
N ILE A 406 -9.72 0.55 -16.69
CA ILE A 406 -8.42 -0.12 -16.59
C ILE A 406 -8.30 -0.89 -15.26
N ILE A 407 -7.83 -2.14 -15.35
CA ILE A 407 -7.34 -2.92 -14.21
C ILE A 407 -5.83 -2.74 -14.18
N ALA A 408 -5.29 -2.28 -13.06
CA ALA A 408 -3.86 -2.10 -12.87
C ALA A 408 -3.31 -3.09 -11.85
N MET A 409 -2.09 -3.53 -12.08
CA MET A 409 -1.31 -4.39 -11.21
C MET A 409 -0.20 -3.58 -10.57
N GLU A 410 -0.12 -3.58 -9.24
CA GLU A 410 0.89 -2.86 -8.47
C GLU A 410 1.77 -3.85 -7.72
N ALA A 411 3.08 -3.63 -7.73
CA ALA A 411 4.05 -4.45 -7.00
C ALA A 411 5.28 -3.62 -6.60
N CYS A 412 6.14 -4.20 -5.74
CA CYS A 412 7.44 -3.64 -5.46
C CYS A 412 8.32 -3.68 -6.72
N GLU A 413 8.87 -2.52 -7.11
CA GLU A 413 9.69 -2.37 -8.30
C GLU A 413 10.87 -3.34 -8.33
N GLY A 414 11.11 -3.96 -9.50
CA GLY A 414 12.21 -4.88 -9.75
C GLY A 414 12.10 -6.22 -9.04
N THR A 415 10.93 -6.59 -8.52
CA THR A 415 10.66 -7.94 -7.98
C THR A 415 10.17 -8.88 -9.07
N LEU A 416 10.26 -10.20 -8.83
CA LEU A 416 9.73 -11.19 -9.76
C LEU A 416 8.23 -10.98 -10.06
N PRO A 417 7.33 -10.75 -9.08
CA PRO A 417 5.92 -10.46 -9.35
C PRO A 417 5.72 -9.21 -10.22
N TYR A 418 6.57 -8.19 -10.06
CA TYR A 418 6.57 -7.01 -10.92
C TYR A 418 6.82 -7.39 -12.38
N HIS A 419 7.91 -8.13 -12.65
CA HIS A 419 8.25 -8.58 -14.00
C HIS A 419 7.22 -9.57 -14.59
N MET A 420 6.61 -10.41 -13.75
CA MET A 420 5.52 -11.27 -14.21
C MET A 420 4.31 -10.46 -14.68
N ALA A 421 3.95 -9.41 -13.96
CA ALA A 421 2.86 -8.52 -14.36
C ALA A 421 3.17 -7.75 -15.66
N GLU A 422 4.42 -7.32 -15.87
CA GLU A 422 4.86 -6.69 -17.11
C GLU A 422 4.60 -7.59 -18.33
N THR A 423 4.78 -8.91 -18.21
CA THR A 423 4.59 -9.85 -19.34
C THR A 423 3.15 -9.98 -19.83
N ILE A 424 2.19 -9.58 -19.02
CA ILE A 424 0.75 -9.59 -19.37
C ILE A 424 0.18 -8.18 -19.53
N SER A 425 1.04 -7.14 -19.50
CA SER A 425 0.62 -5.76 -19.67
C SER A 425 0.19 -5.48 -21.10
N ASP A 426 -0.92 -4.78 -21.25
CA ASP A 426 -1.39 -4.25 -22.53
C ASP A 426 -0.73 -2.90 -22.81
N VAL A 427 0.19 -2.85 -23.76
CA VAL A 427 1.04 -1.69 -24.04
C VAL A 427 0.23 -0.46 -24.45
N GLU A 428 -0.87 -0.64 -25.20
CA GLU A 428 -1.72 0.48 -25.65
C GLU A 428 -2.48 1.09 -24.46
N THR A 429 -3.07 0.24 -23.63
CA THR A 429 -3.76 0.68 -22.40
C THR A 429 -2.81 1.32 -21.41
N GLU A 430 -1.58 0.79 -21.28
CA GLU A 430 -0.56 1.35 -20.40
C GLU A 430 -0.15 2.75 -20.83
N GLY A 431 0.09 2.97 -22.13
CA GLY A 431 0.38 4.29 -22.69
C GLY A 431 -0.75 5.29 -22.42
N CYS A 432 -2.00 4.88 -22.61
CA CYS A 432 -3.16 5.71 -22.28
C CYS A 432 -3.22 6.07 -20.78
N LEU A 433 -2.99 5.08 -19.90
CA LEU A 433 -3.00 5.31 -18.46
C LEU A 433 -1.90 6.29 -18.02
N ARG A 434 -0.68 6.13 -18.54
CA ARG A 434 0.45 7.04 -18.26
C ARG A 434 0.10 8.47 -18.65
N ALA A 435 -0.42 8.68 -19.85
CA ALA A 435 -0.83 10.00 -20.33
C ALA A 435 -1.93 10.63 -19.47
N GLU A 436 -2.97 9.86 -19.12
CA GLU A 436 -4.06 10.34 -18.26
C GLU A 436 -3.56 10.71 -16.85
N ARG A 437 -2.68 9.88 -16.26
CA ARG A 437 -2.08 10.15 -14.94
C ARG A 437 -1.16 11.37 -14.96
N ALA A 438 -0.39 11.57 -16.04
CA ALA A 438 0.47 12.75 -16.20
C ALA A 438 -0.36 14.03 -16.21
N VAL A 439 -1.46 14.08 -16.96
CA VAL A 439 -2.38 15.24 -16.98
C VAL A 439 -2.96 15.51 -15.59
N VAL A 440 -3.42 14.49 -14.88
CA VAL A 440 -3.94 14.64 -13.51
C VAL A 440 -2.87 15.20 -12.57
N ARG A 441 -1.61 14.78 -12.72
CA ARG A 441 -0.46 15.25 -11.94
C ARG A 441 -0.10 16.70 -12.26
N GLU A 442 -0.03 17.06 -13.56
CA GLU A 442 0.20 18.43 -14.03
C GLU A 442 -0.87 19.42 -13.53
N MET A 443 -2.11 18.94 -13.43
CA MET A 443 -3.23 19.72 -12.89
C MET A 443 -3.25 19.75 -11.35
N GLU A 444 -2.34 19.07 -10.68
CA GLU A 444 -2.34 18.89 -9.21
C GLU A 444 -3.71 18.40 -8.69
N ALA A 445 -4.35 17.49 -9.43
CA ALA A 445 -5.72 17.07 -9.19
C ALA A 445 -5.80 15.82 -8.31
N GLY A 446 -6.72 15.84 -7.35
CA GLY A 446 -7.07 14.66 -6.53
C GLY A 446 -8.23 13.86 -7.13
N CYS A 447 -8.40 12.61 -6.67
CA CYS A 447 -9.47 11.70 -7.12
C CYS A 447 -10.90 12.24 -6.90
N HIS A 448 -11.07 13.27 -6.08
CA HIS A 448 -12.38 13.85 -5.75
C HIS A 448 -12.69 15.13 -6.52
N GLU A 449 -11.81 15.58 -7.37
CA GLU A 449 -12.02 16.82 -8.12
C GLU A 449 -12.91 16.60 -9.35
N PRO A 450 -13.56 17.68 -9.83
CA PRO A 450 -14.44 17.61 -11.00
C PRO A 450 -13.60 17.62 -12.29
N ILE A 451 -12.74 16.61 -12.46
CA ILE A 451 -11.84 16.45 -13.61
C ILE A 451 -12.10 15.12 -14.28
N GLY A 452 -12.19 15.13 -15.58
CA GLY A 452 -12.21 13.97 -16.46
C GLY A 452 -10.97 14.01 -17.37
N VAL A 453 -10.34 12.86 -17.59
CA VAL A 453 -9.24 12.72 -18.54
C VAL A 453 -9.41 11.40 -19.28
N TYR A 454 -9.29 11.46 -20.60
CA TYR A 454 -9.41 10.28 -21.46
C TYR A 454 -8.41 10.35 -22.61
N ALA A 455 -7.51 9.38 -22.64
CA ALA A 455 -6.53 9.21 -23.70
C ALA A 455 -6.87 8.00 -24.59
N THR A 456 -6.72 8.15 -25.90
CA THR A 456 -6.90 7.09 -26.90
C THR A 456 -5.84 7.22 -27.99
N TRP A 457 -5.39 6.10 -28.53
CA TRP A 457 -4.56 6.08 -29.73
C TRP A 457 -5.41 6.42 -30.95
N LYS A 458 -4.98 7.41 -31.72
CA LYS A 458 -5.55 7.80 -33.01
C LYS A 458 -4.95 6.96 -34.15
N ASP A 459 -3.65 6.68 -34.02
CA ASP A 459 -2.84 5.82 -34.87
C ASP A 459 -1.66 5.25 -34.07
N GLU A 460 -0.73 4.53 -34.72
CA GLU A 460 0.42 3.89 -34.06
C GLU A 460 1.39 4.87 -33.37
N LYS A 461 1.34 6.16 -33.73
CA LYS A 461 2.27 7.20 -33.25
C LYS A 461 1.61 8.33 -32.47
N THR A 462 0.33 8.55 -32.67
CA THR A 462 -0.37 9.73 -32.15
C THR A 462 -1.44 9.33 -31.16
N MET A 463 -1.38 9.94 -30.00
CA MET A 463 -2.40 9.82 -28.95
C MET A 463 -3.24 11.08 -28.87
N GLN A 464 -4.54 10.91 -28.82
CA GLN A 464 -5.49 12.00 -28.53
C GLN A 464 -5.81 11.99 -27.04
N VAL A 465 -5.67 13.14 -26.40
CA VAL A 465 -5.99 13.35 -24.97
C VAL A 465 -7.11 14.37 -24.88
N ARG A 466 -8.19 13.98 -24.19
CA ARG A 466 -9.35 14.83 -23.91
C ARG A 466 -9.39 15.13 -22.42
N VAL A 467 -9.62 16.38 -22.05
CA VAL A 467 -9.70 16.82 -20.66
C VAL A 467 -11.01 17.56 -20.43
N MET A 468 -11.64 17.33 -19.31
CA MET A 468 -12.74 18.11 -18.79
C MET A 468 -12.36 18.62 -17.41
N ASN A 469 -12.52 19.92 -17.20
CA ASN A 469 -12.27 20.61 -15.93
C ASN A 469 -13.51 21.44 -15.55
N ALA A 470 -13.98 21.27 -14.33
CA ALA A 470 -15.10 22.05 -13.82
C ALA A 470 -14.83 22.71 -12.45
N ARG A 471 -13.56 22.93 -12.12
CA ARG A 471 -13.13 23.64 -10.88
C ARG A 471 -13.67 25.08 -10.82
N SER A 472 -13.80 25.74 -11.95
CA SER A 472 -14.36 27.10 -12.08
C SER A 472 -15.89 27.16 -11.84
N GLY A 473 -16.54 26.02 -11.68
CA GLY A 473 -17.99 25.88 -11.62
C GLY A 473 -18.66 25.79 -13.00
N LYS A 474 -17.91 25.89 -14.10
CA LYS A 474 -18.34 25.64 -15.47
C LYS A 474 -17.56 24.46 -16.03
N VAL A 475 -18.18 23.67 -16.87
CA VAL A 475 -17.53 22.55 -17.57
C VAL A 475 -16.76 23.12 -18.77
N GLU A 476 -15.46 23.01 -18.72
CA GLU A 476 -14.53 23.37 -19.79
C GLU A 476 -13.98 22.07 -20.37
N ARG A 477 -13.84 21.98 -21.70
CA ARG A 477 -13.32 20.81 -22.40
C ARG A 477 -12.18 21.22 -23.32
N GLU A 478 -11.08 20.48 -23.26
CA GLU A 478 -9.91 20.63 -24.10
C GLU A 478 -9.55 19.30 -24.75
N MET A 479 -8.90 19.37 -25.90
CA MET A 479 -8.40 18.20 -26.62
C MET A 479 -7.12 18.57 -27.31
N TRP A 480 -6.10 17.72 -27.17
CA TRP A 480 -4.82 17.85 -27.86
C TRP A 480 -4.29 16.49 -28.32
N GLU A 481 -3.31 16.51 -29.18
CA GLU A 481 -2.62 15.33 -29.70
C GLU A 481 -1.19 15.34 -29.15
N ARG A 482 -0.68 14.15 -28.80
CA ARG A 482 0.71 13.92 -28.37
C ARG A 482 1.33 12.80 -29.20
N GLU A 483 2.62 12.91 -29.53
CA GLU A 483 3.37 11.84 -30.16
C GLU A 483 3.79 10.78 -29.14
N LYS A 484 4.02 9.54 -29.59
CA LYS A 484 4.36 8.40 -28.74
C LYS A 484 5.69 8.59 -28.01
N GLU A 485 6.64 9.30 -28.59
CA GLU A 485 7.94 9.61 -28.01
C GLU A 485 7.80 10.52 -26.77
N ASP A 486 6.92 11.50 -26.83
CA ASP A 486 6.60 12.40 -25.71
C ASP A 486 5.83 11.69 -24.56
N ALA A 487 5.13 10.60 -24.89
CA ALA A 487 4.39 9.83 -23.89
C ALA A 487 5.28 8.92 -23.00
N ASN A 488 6.48 8.59 -23.46
CA ASN A 488 7.46 7.80 -22.71
C ASN A 488 8.29 8.63 -21.74
N ASP A 489 8.37 9.95 -21.95
CA ASP A 489 9.13 10.89 -21.09
C ASP A 489 8.30 11.41 -19.88
N LEU A 490 7.10 10.85 -19.65
CA LEU A 490 6.15 11.30 -18.61
C LEU A 490 6.28 10.56 -17.27
N GLU A 491 7.47 9.97 -16.96
CA GLU A 491 7.75 9.37 -15.65
C GLU A 491 8.06 10.39 -14.54
#